data_ba470bcd86744e2b81011c116d6f7edd
#
_entry.id   ba470bcd86744e2b81011c116d6f7edd
#
_cell.length_a   1.000
_cell.length_b   1.000
_cell.length_c   1.000
_cell.angle_alpha   90.00
_cell.angle_beta   90.00
_cell.angle_gamma   90.00
#
_symmetry.space_group_name_H-M   'P 1'
#
loop_
_entity.id
_entity.type
_entity.pdbx_description
1 polymer ?
#
loop_
_entity_poly.entity_id
_entity_poly.type
_entity_poly.pdbx_seq_one_letter_code
_entity_poly.pdbx_strand_id
1 'polypeptide(L)'
;SGTLLIEASMIALNIAPGIYRKEFAFEKWIDFDQELFDRIYNDESQERAFSFKCYGSDINPAAIEIAEKNVRSAGLMKYIDLKVQPFQQCTEAPKPGMMVTNPPYGERISSRDLLGLYNMIGERMKHVFTDYKVWILSYKDECFDKIGLRPSERIKLMNGSLECEYRCYEIFEGKNKDYKKALNEGGEKRVALPTGKPAVSSSR
;
A
#
# COMPACT_ATOMS: atom_id res chain seq x y z
N SER A 1 -9.45 -5.25 8.34
CA SER A 1 -10.36 -4.48 7.46
C SER A 1 -10.15 -4.76 5.97
N GLY A 2 -8.93 -5.05 5.53
CA GLY A 2 -8.59 -5.27 4.12
C GLY A 2 -8.53 -3.99 3.27
N THR A 3 -8.71 -2.81 3.87
CA THR A 3 -8.83 -1.53 3.17
C THR A 3 -7.64 -1.25 2.24
N LEU A 4 -6.39 -1.45 2.71
CA LEU A 4 -5.20 -1.21 1.88
C LEU A 4 -5.19 -2.06 0.60
N LEU A 5 -5.63 -3.33 0.68
CA LEU A 5 -5.69 -4.23 -0.46
C LEU A 5 -6.82 -3.86 -1.42
N ILE A 6 -7.97 -3.47 -0.89
CA ILE A 6 -9.12 -3.02 -1.68
C ILE A 6 -8.74 -1.77 -2.47
N GLU A 7 -8.23 -0.74 -1.79
CA GLU A 7 -7.81 0.51 -2.43
C GLU A 7 -6.67 0.28 -3.45
N ALA A 8 -5.68 -0.55 -3.12
CA ALA A 8 -4.61 -0.89 -4.05
C ALA A 8 -5.14 -1.59 -5.32
N SER A 9 -6.09 -2.51 -5.17
CA SER A 9 -6.72 -3.19 -6.30
C SER A 9 -7.58 -2.25 -7.13
N MET A 10 -8.33 -1.33 -6.50
CA MET A 10 -9.12 -0.31 -7.20
C MET A 10 -8.21 0.64 -7.99
N ILE A 11 -7.09 1.07 -7.41
CA ILE A 11 -6.08 1.90 -8.11
C ILE A 11 -5.50 1.14 -9.31
N ALA A 12 -5.16 -0.15 -9.15
CA ALA A 12 -4.62 -0.97 -10.22
C ALA A 12 -5.61 -1.16 -11.37
N LEU A 13 -6.88 -1.36 -11.05
CA LEU A 13 -7.99 -1.50 -12.00
C LEU A 13 -8.46 -0.15 -12.57
N ASN A 14 -8.03 0.96 -12.01
CA ASN A 14 -8.51 2.31 -12.29
C ASN A 14 -10.01 2.49 -12.03
N ILE A 15 -10.51 1.82 -10.99
CA ILE A 15 -11.87 1.99 -10.48
C ILE A 15 -11.94 3.30 -9.69
N ALA A 16 -12.99 4.08 -9.92
CA ALA A 16 -13.17 5.37 -9.26
C ALA A 16 -13.24 5.24 -7.72
N PRO A 17 -12.52 6.09 -6.96
CA PRO A 17 -12.61 6.07 -5.51
C PRO A 17 -14.02 6.45 -5.03
N GLY A 18 -14.49 5.75 -4.01
CA GLY A 18 -15.80 6.04 -3.42
C GLY A 18 -17.01 5.44 -4.16
N ILE A 19 -16.82 4.65 -5.22
CA ILE A 19 -17.93 4.04 -5.98
C ILE A 19 -18.88 3.19 -5.13
N TYR A 20 -18.43 2.69 -3.98
CA TYR A 20 -19.27 1.94 -3.04
C TYR A 20 -19.98 2.82 -2.01
N ARG A 21 -19.85 4.15 -2.10
CA ARG A 21 -20.59 5.07 -1.23
C ARG A 21 -22.03 5.20 -1.70
N LYS A 22 -22.95 5.23 -0.72
CA LYS A 22 -24.37 5.42 -1.01
C LYS A 22 -24.73 6.86 -1.31
N GLU A 23 -24.00 7.81 -0.70
CA GLU A 23 -24.27 9.24 -0.79
C GLU A 23 -22.96 10.03 -0.70
N PHE A 24 -22.91 11.14 -1.39
CA PHE A 24 -21.85 12.13 -1.27
C PHE A 24 -22.42 13.43 -0.72
N ALA A 25 -21.64 14.15 0.08
CA ALA A 25 -22.08 15.41 0.68
C ALA A 25 -22.41 16.49 -0.37
N PHE A 26 -21.71 16.49 -1.51
CA PHE A 26 -21.93 17.46 -2.59
C PHE A 26 -23.26 17.27 -3.32
N GLU A 27 -23.90 16.09 -3.23
CA GLU A 27 -25.24 15.87 -3.81
C GLU A 27 -26.30 16.79 -3.17
N LYS A 28 -25.98 17.37 -2.01
CA LYS A 28 -26.85 18.34 -1.30
C LYS A 28 -26.53 19.79 -1.62
N TRP A 29 -25.60 20.06 -2.52
CA TRP A 29 -25.26 21.43 -2.93
C TRP A 29 -26.33 21.99 -3.88
N ILE A 30 -26.51 23.31 -3.84
CA ILE A 30 -27.57 24.00 -4.64
C ILE A 30 -27.33 23.88 -6.14
N ASP A 31 -26.06 23.82 -6.54
CA ASP A 31 -25.59 23.72 -7.92
C ASP A 31 -25.20 22.27 -8.32
N PHE A 32 -25.70 21.27 -7.60
CA PHE A 32 -25.45 19.87 -7.93
C PHE A 32 -26.14 19.48 -9.24
N ASP A 33 -25.36 18.95 -10.18
CA ASP A 33 -25.84 18.47 -11.48
C ASP A 33 -25.89 16.93 -11.47
N GLN A 34 -27.12 16.41 -11.35
CA GLN A 34 -27.36 14.96 -11.29
C GLN A 34 -26.97 14.25 -12.60
N GLU A 35 -27.23 14.85 -13.76
CA GLU A 35 -26.91 14.21 -15.06
C GLU A 35 -25.41 14.12 -15.27
N LEU A 36 -24.68 15.17 -14.91
CA LEU A 36 -23.22 15.18 -14.94
C LEU A 36 -22.64 14.13 -13.97
N PHE A 37 -23.19 14.07 -12.76
CA PHE A 37 -22.77 13.09 -11.75
C PHE A 37 -22.99 11.66 -12.25
N ASP A 38 -24.16 11.33 -12.74
CA ASP A 38 -24.50 9.99 -13.24
C ASP A 38 -23.61 9.58 -14.40
N ARG A 39 -23.31 10.49 -15.30
CA ARG A 39 -22.39 10.24 -16.41
C ARG A 39 -20.96 9.95 -15.95
N ILE A 40 -20.44 10.68 -14.95
CA ILE A 40 -19.11 10.48 -14.42
C ILE A 40 -19.06 9.23 -13.54
N TYR A 41 -20.07 9.03 -12.70
CA TYR A 41 -20.14 7.94 -11.74
C TYR A 41 -20.24 6.57 -12.42
N ASN A 42 -20.95 6.49 -13.56
CA ASN A 42 -21.15 5.26 -14.31
C ASN A 42 -20.13 5.08 -15.46
N ASP A 43 -19.12 5.95 -15.58
CA ASP A 43 -18.10 5.84 -16.63
C ASP A 43 -17.02 4.83 -16.25
N GLU A 44 -17.14 3.62 -16.77
CA GLU A 44 -16.17 2.52 -16.65
C GLU A 44 -15.13 2.52 -17.80
N SER A 45 -15.17 3.49 -18.72
CA SER A 45 -14.32 3.52 -19.92
C SER A 45 -12.82 3.59 -19.64
N GLN A 46 -12.45 4.04 -18.44
CA GLN A 46 -11.08 4.17 -17.98
C GLN A 46 -10.58 2.97 -17.16
N GLU A 47 -11.40 1.97 -16.93
CA GLU A 47 -11.00 0.77 -16.20
C GLU A 47 -9.94 -0.02 -16.98
N ARG A 48 -9.06 -0.69 -16.24
CA ARG A 48 -7.91 -1.41 -16.78
C ARG A 48 -7.93 -2.87 -16.36
N ALA A 49 -7.43 -3.73 -17.23
CA ALA A 49 -7.15 -5.11 -16.84
C ALA A 49 -5.98 -5.16 -15.84
N PHE A 50 -6.12 -5.94 -14.78
CA PHE A 50 -5.09 -6.21 -13.80
C PHE A 50 -4.84 -7.71 -13.73
N SER A 51 -3.65 -8.14 -14.18
CA SER A 51 -3.27 -9.55 -14.28
C SER A 51 -2.53 -10.09 -13.07
N PHE A 52 -2.22 -9.24 -12.08
CA PHE A 52 -1.55 -9.61 -10.84
C PHE A 52 -2.56 -9.81 -9.71
N LYS A 53 -2.05 -10.16 -8.54
CA LYS A 53 -2.85 -10.29 -7.32
C LYS A 53 -2.25 -9.46 -6.19
N CYS A 54 -3.13 -8.97 -5.32
CA CYS A 54 -2.79 -8.42 -4.03
C CYS A 54 -2.87 -9.51 -2.96
N TYR A 55 -1.85 -9.65 -2.17
CA TYR A 55 -1.77 -10.64 -1.09
C TYR A 55 -1.82 -9.96 0.27
N GLY A 56 -2.61 -10.50 1.17
CA GLY A 56 -2.69 -10.00 2.53
C GLY A 56 -2.71 -11.12 3.57
N SER A 57 -2.14 -10.84 4.74
CA SER A 57 -2.20 -11.75 5.86
C SER A 57 -2.39 -11.01 7.18
N ASP A 58 -3.00 -11.69 8.12
CA ASP A 58 -3.11 -11.25 9.51
C ASP A 58 -3.00 -12.49 10.41
N ILE A 59 -2.46 -12.33 11.61
CA ILE A 59 -2.41 -13.39 12.60
C ILE A 59 -3.80 -13.70 13.18
N ASN A 60 -4.71 -12.73 13.14
CA ASN A 60 -6.04 -12.84 13.73
C ASN A 60 -7.06 -13.35 12.69
N PRO A 61 -7.64 -14.56 12.86
CA PRO A 61 -8.65 -15.09 11.95
C PRO A 61 -9.87 -14.19 11.80
N ALA A 62 -10.32 -13.52 12.87
CA ALA A 62 -11.46 -12.62 12.82
C ALA A 62 -11.17 -11.37 11.95
N ALA A 63 -9.93 -10.88 11.94
CA ALA A 63 -9.52 -9.79 11.06
C ALA A 63 -9.56 -10.22 9.58
N ILE A 64 -9.14 -11.44 9.27
CA ILE A 64 -9.23 -12.01 7.92
C ILE A 64 -10.70 -12.20 7.50
N GLU A 65 -11.55 -12.76 8.35
CA GLU A 65 -12.98 -12.92 8.05
C GLU A 65 -13.66 -11.58 7.70
N ILE A 66 -13.37 -10.52 8.46
CA ILE A 66 -13.87 -9.17 8.17
C ILE A 66 -13.31 -8.67 6.84
N ALA A 67 -12.04 -8.88 6.58
CA ALA A 67 -11.41 -8.46 5.33
C ALA A 67 -12.02 -9.19 4.13
N GLU A 68 -12.26 -10.49 4.22
CA GLU A 68 -12.91 -11.29 3.16
C GLU A 68 -14.34 -10.79 2.86
N LYS A 69 -15.11 -10.46 3.89
CA LYS A 69 -16.44 -9.87 3.71
C LYS A 69 -16.36 -8.54 2.94
N ASN A 70 -15.42 -7.68 3.31
CA ASN A 70 -15.23 -6.40 2.64
C ASN A 70 -14.76 -6.56 1.19
N VAL A 71 -13.80 -7.45 0.94
CA VAL A 71 -13.31 -7.77 -0.42
C VAL A 71 -14.42 -8.31 -1.30
N ARG A 72 -15.28 -9.18 -0.74
CA ARG A 72 -16.46 -9.71 -1.45
C ARG A 72 -17.46 -8.61 -1.77
N SER A 73 -17.76 -7.74 -0.80
CA SER A 73 -18.67 -6.62 -1.01
C SER A 73 -18.16 -5.63 -2.06
N ALA A 74 -16.83 -5.52 -2.21
CA ALA A 74 -16.18 -4.70 -3.24
C ALA A 74 -16.04 -5.41 -4.60
N GLY A 75 -16.49 -6.68 -4.74
CA GLY A 75 -16.34 -7.43 -5.99
C GLY A 75 -14.91 -7.80 -6.37
N LEU A 76 -13.94 -7.70 -5.43
CA LEU A 76 -12.51 -7.80 -5.72
C LEU A 76 -11.88 -9.16 -5.38
N MET A 77 -12.69 -10.19 -5.11
CA MET A 77 -12.18 -11.53 -4.74
C MET A 77 -11.24 -12.15 -5.77
N LYS A 78 -11.42 -11.82 -7.05
CA LYS A 78 -10.53 -12.29 -8.12
C LYS A 78 -9.10 -11.76 -7.98
N TYR A 79 -8.94 -10.60 -7.39
CA TYR A 79 -7.68 -9.85 -7.34
C TYR A 79 -6.99 -9.88 -5.99
N ILE A 80 -7.65 -10.36 -4.93
CA ILE A 80 -7.13 -10.32 -3.56
C ILE A 80 -7.15 -11.72 -2.96
N ASP A 81 -5.97 -12.17 -2.50
CA ASP A 81 -5.82 -13.40 -1.73
C ASP A 81 -5.49 -13.07 -0.26
N LEU A 82 -6.26 -13.65 0.67
CA LEU A 82 -6.12 -13.42 2.11
C LEU A 82 -5.73 -14.71 2.81
N LYS A 83 -4.84 -14.61 3.82
CA LYS A 83 -4.41 -15.77 4.62
C LYS A 83 -4.36 -15.42 6.11
N VAL A 84 -4.81 -16.34 6.96
CA VAL A 84 -4.47 -16.31 8.40
C VAL A 84 -3.04 -16.79 8.53
N GLN A 85 -2.09 -15.87 8.69
CA GLN A 85 -0.67 -16.20 8.76
C GLN A 85 0.09 -15.13 9.53
N PRO A 86 0.86 -15.48 10.57
CA PRO A 86 1.81 -14.55 11.18
C PRO A 86 2.87 -14.12 10.17
N PHE A 87 3.21 -12.83 10.15
CA PHE A 87 4.20 -12.30 9.19
C PHE A 87 5.58 -12.98 9.31
N GLN A 88 5.97 -13.37 10.50
CA GLN A 88 7.22 -14.13 10.75
C GLN A 88 7.26 -15.49 10.04
N GLN A 89 6.10 -16.06 9.66
CA GLN A 89 5.99 -17.31 8.93
C GLN A 89 5.93 -17.12 7.42
N CYS A 90 5.98 -15.89 6.93
CA CYS A 90 6.08 -15.62 5.50
C CYS A 90 7.46 -16.07 5.01
N THR A 91 7.52 -17.06 4.13
CA THR A 91 8.76 -17.66 3.61
C THR A 91 9.03 -17.31 2.16
N GLU A 92 8.02 -16.85 1.43
CA GLU A 92 8.11 -16.52 0.00
C GLU A 92 7.18 -15.36 -0.35
N ALA A 93 7.55 -14.63 -1.39
CA ALA A 93 6.76 -13.56 -1.96
C ALA A 93 6.94 -13.53 -3.49
N PRO A 94 5.85 -13.40 -4.29
CA PRO A 94 5.94 -13.28 -5.74
C PRO A 94 6.76 -12.06 -6.15
N LYS A 95 7.71 -12.22 -7.07
CA LYS A 95 8.65 -11.18 -7.50
C LYS A 95 8.42 -10.76 -8.96
N PRO A 96 8.64 -9.49 -9.29
CA PRO A 96 8.87 -8.35 -8.41
C PRO A 96 7.60 -7.89 -7.72
N GLY A 97 7.71 -7.12 -6.63
CA GLY A 97 6.54 -6.68 -5.90
C GLY A 97 6.71 -5.42 -5.07
N MET A 98 5.59 -5.00 -4.52
CA MET A 98 5.53 -3.92 -3.53
C MET A 98 4.84 -4.46 -2.27
N MET A 99 5.41 -4.16 -1.12
CA MET A 99 4.79 -4.42 0.17
C MET A 99 4.43 -3.08 0.83
N VAL A 100 3.22 -3.00 1.36
CA VAL A 100 2.75 -1.87 2.15
C VAL A 100 2.26 -2.39 3.48
N THR A 101 2.75 -1.83 4.58
CA THR A 101 2.31 -2.23 5.91
C THR A 101 2.21 -1.07 6.87
N ASN A 102 1.21 -1.16 7.76
CA ASN A 102 1.00 -0.27 8.89
C ASN A 102 1.00 -1.11 10.17
N PRO A 103 2.20 -1.49 10.68
CA PRO A 103 2.30 -2.30 11.87
C PRO A 103 1.79 -1.52 13.10
N PRO A 104 1.40 -2.20 14.19
CA PRO A 104 1.08 -1.51 15.43
C PRO A 104 2.30 -0.70 15.92
N TYR A 105 2.05 0.51 16.38
CA TYR A 105 3.09 1.44 16.85
C TYR A 105 2.66 2.22 18.10
N GLY A 106 1.73 1.72 18.85
CA GLY A 106 1.17 2.50 19.95
C GLY A 106 0.86 1.69 21.21
N GLU A 107 -0.14 2.13 21.90
CA GLU A 107 -0.54 1.76 23.26
C GLU A 107 -1.00 0.31 23.45
N ARG A 108 -1.12 -0.47 22.36
CA ARG A 108 -1.68 -1.83 22.38
C ARG A 108 -0.65 -2.93 22.59
N ILE A 109 0.64 -2.59 22.58
CA ILE A 109 1.75 -3.57 22.68
C ILE A 109 2.81 -2.98 23.61
N SER A 110 3.47 -3.84 24.43
CA SER A 110 4.59 -3.40 25.26
C SER A 110 5.73 -2.86 24.40
N SER A 111 6.49 -1.89 24.93
CA SER A 111 7.61 -1.30 24.17
C SER A 111 8.63 -2.35 23.72
N ARG A 112 8.90 -3.37 24.54
CA ARG A 112 9.84 -4.47 24.21
C ARG A 112 9.32 -5.31 23.04
N ASP A 113 8.04 -5.69 23.08
CA ASP A 113 7.39 -6.50 22.03
C ASP A 113 7.30 -5.71 20.73
N LEU A 114 7.06 -4.41 20.82
CA LEU A 114 7.03 -3.50 19.68
C LEU A 114 8.38 -3.45 18.95
N LEU A 115 9.47 -3.24 19.67
CA LEU A 115 10.82 -3.21 19.07
C LEU A 115 11.20 -4.58 18.49
N GLY A 116 10.80 -5.68 19.14
CA GLY A 116 10.94 -7.04 18.63
C GLY A 116 10.20 -7.27 17.33
N LEU A 117 8.97 -6.74 17.22
CA LEU A 117 8.17 -6.80 16.01
C LEU A 117 8.86 -6.11 14.83
N TYR A 118 9.37 -4.87 15.02
CA TYR A 118 10.03 -4.15 13.94
C TYR A 118 11.37 -4.79 13.53
N ASN A 119 12.10 -5.36 14.47
CA ASN A 119 13.29 -6.16 14.15
C ASN A 119 12.93 -7.40 13.31
N MET A 120 11.88 -8.12 13.68
CA MET A 120 11.39 -9.27 12.92
C MET A 120 10.92 -8.87 11.52
N ILE A 121 10.22 -7.74 11.38
CA ILE A 121 9.84 -7.20 10.07
C ILE A 121 11.08 -6.95 9.22
N GLY A 122 12.09 -6.28 9.77
CA GLY A 122 13.35 -6.01 9.07
C GLY A 122 14.05 -7.28 8.58
N GLU A 123 14.08 -8.33 9.42
CA GLU A 123 14.67 -9.62 9.02
C GLU A 123 13.86 -10.30 7.91
N ARG A 124 12.53 -10.30 7.98
CA ARG A 124 11.69 -10.83 6.89
C ARG A 124 11.89 -10.06 5.60
N MET A 125 11.98 -8.72 5.65
CA MET A 125 12.25 -7.89 4.47
C MET A 125 13.54 -8.32 3.78
N LYS A 126 14.63 -8.50 4.51
CA LYS A 126 15.95 -8.89 3.98
C LYS A 126 15.95 -10.26 3.30
N HIS A 127 15.22 -11.22 3.86
CA HIS A 127 15.32 -12.62 3.45
C HIS A 127 14.20 -13.10 2.52
N VAL A 128 13.04 -12.45 2.54
CA VAL A 128 11.85 -12.89 1.79
C VAL A 128 11.49 -11.92 0.66
N PHE A 129 11.64 -10.62 0.93
CA PHE A 129 11.15 -9.57 0.03
C PHE A 129 12.26 -8.93 -0.81
N THR A 130 13.26 -9.72 -1.25
CA THR A 130 14.26 -9.24 -2.22
C THR A 130 13.58 -8.83 -3.53
N ASP A 131 14.06 -7.77 -4.16
CA ASP A 131 13.46 -7.11 -5.34
C ASP A 131 12.10 -6.44 -5.09
N TYR A 132 11.81 -6.14 -3.83
CA TYR A 132 10.62 -5.40 -3.42
C TYR A 132 10.93 -3.96 -3.05
N LYS A 133 9.94 -3.09 -3.28
CA LYS A 133 9.81 -1.82 -2.57
C LYS A 133 8.89 -2.03 -1.38
N VAL A 134 9.42 -1.83 -0.18
CA VAL A 134 8.67 -2.02 1.07
C VAL A 134 8.40 -0.67 1.72
N TRP A 135 7.12 -0.38 1.92
CA TRP A 135 6.65 0.84 2.56
C TRP A 135 6.09 0.56 3.94
N ILE A 136 6.61 1.26 4.95
CA ILE A 136 6.21 1.10 6.35
C ILE A 136 5.80 2.44 6.92
N LEU A 137 4.61 2.47 7.52
CA LEU A 137 4.11 3.61 8.29
C LEU A 137 4.43 3.44 9.77
N SER A 138 5.00 4.44 10.40
CA SER A 138 5.15 4.54 11.85
C SER A 138 5.35 5.99 12.29
N TYR A 139 5.17 6.29 13.57
CA TYR A 139 5.49 7.60 14.15
C TYR A 139 6.71 7.55 15.08
N LYS A 140 7.24 6.36 15.39
CA LYS A 140 8.36 6.18 16.32
C LYS A 140 9.65 5.89 15.58
N ASP A 141 10.63 6.78 15.70
CA ASP A 141 11.97 6.60 15.13
C ASP A 141 12.65 5.34 15.66
N GLU A 142 12.53 5.05 16.97
CA GLU A 142 13.08 3.84 17.58
C GLU A 142 12.58 2.52 16.92
N CYS A 143 11.35 2.52 16.39
CA CYS A 143 10.81 1.39 15.63
C CYS A 143 11.52 1.25 14.29
N PHE A 144 11.70 2.35 13.59
CA PHE A 144 12.40 2.34 12.30
C PHE A 144 13.87 1.92 12.45
N ASP A 145 14.54 2.31 13.52
CA ASP A 145 15.92 1.91 13.80
C ASP A 145 16.07 0.39 13.93
N LYS A 146 15.02 -0.29 14.45
CA LYS A 146 15.01 -1.76 14.61
C LYS A 146 14.86 -2.53 13.29
N ILE A 147 14.41 -1.89 12.22
CA ILE A 147 14.35 -2.51 10.88
C ILE A 147 15.77 -2.85 10.38
N GLY A 148 16.77 -2.05 10.78
CA GLY A 148 18.17 -2.32 10.44
C GLY A 148 18.46 -2.18 8.93
N LEU A 149 17.69 -1.34 8.22
CA LEU A 149 17.87 -0.97 6.82
C LEU A 149 17.81 0.55 6.67
N ARG A 150 18.51 1.07 5.67
CA ARG A 150 18.45 2.49 5.34
C ARG A 150 17.29 2.75 4.37
N PRO A 151 16.34 3.64 4.69
CA PRO A 151 15.27 3.99 3.77
C PRO A 151 15.81 4.73 2.54
N SER A 152 15.22 4.45 1.39
CA SER A 152 15.47 5.17 0.13
C SER A 152 14.64 6.46 0.04
N GLU A 153 13.48 6.48 0.69
CA GLU A 153 12.55 7.61 0.67
C GLU A 153 11.84 7.74 2.02
N ARG A 154 11.46 8.98 2.37
CA ARG A 154 10.70 9.32 3.58
C ARG A 154 9.64 10.35 3.25
N ILE A 155 8.42 10.10 3.65
CA ILE A 155 7.27 10.99 3.47
C ILE A 155 6.65 11.25 4.85
N LYS A 156 6.57 12.51 5.25
CA LYS A 156 5.84 12.90 6.45
C LYS A 156 4.35 12.97 6.15
N LEU A 157 3.53 12.43 7.03
CA LEU A 157 2.09 12.48 6.90
C LEU A 157 1.40 12.39 8.26
N MET A 158 0.15 12.83 8.30
CA MET A 158 -0.66 12.73 9.51
C MET A 158 -1.52 11.46 9.45
N ASN A 159 -1.53 10.70 10.55
CA ASN A 159 -2.46 9.59 10.76
C ASN A 159 -3.37 9.94 11.95
N GLY A 160 -4.54 10.51 11.67
CA GLY A 160 -5.33 11.19 12.67
C GLY A 160 -4.58 12.40 13.22
N SER A 161 -4.34 12.43 14.53
CA SER A 161 -3.58 13.47 15.22
C SER A 161 -2.07 13.18 15.33
N LEU A 162 -1.62 12.01 14.85
CA LEU A 162 -0.23 11.57 14.96
C LEU A 162 0.57 12.01 13.74
N GLU A 163 1.68 12.71 13.96
CA GLU A 163 2.68 12.94 12.92
C GLU A 163 3.47 11.64 12.69
N CYS A 164 3.32 11.07 11.50
CA CYS A 164 3.93 9.80 11.11
C CYS A 164 4.95 10.01 9.99
N GLU A 165 5.85 9.05 9.84
CA GLU A 165 6.65 8.89 8.64
C GLU A 165 6.26 7.61 7.89
N TYR A 166 6.21 7.72 6.57
CA TYR A 166 6.04 6.62 5.65
C TYR A 166 7.38 6.42 4.93
N ARG A 167 8.08 5.34 5.29
CA ARG A 167 9.45 5.07 4.82
C ARG A 167 9.46 3.96 3.80
N CYS A 168 10.13 4.20 2.67
CA CYS A 168 10.40 3.22 1.64
C CYS A 168 11.76 2.57 1.83
N TYR A 169 11.80 1.26 1.64
CA TYR A 169 13.02 0.46 1.62
C TYR A 169 13.07 -0.32 0.32
N GLU A 170 14.12 -0.11 -0.47
CA GLU A 170 14.40 -0.93 -1.65
C GLU A 170 15.26 -2.12 -1.22
N ILE A 171 14.71 -3.32 -1.39
CA ILE A 171 15.34 -4.55 -0.96
C ILE A 171 15.99 -5.21 -2.19
N PHE A 172 17.28 -5.48 -2.11
CA PHE A 172 18.07 -6.09 -3.18
C PHE A 172 19.03 -7.14 -2.59
N GLU A 173 19.49 -8.06 -3.42
CA GLU A 173 20.54 -9.00 -3.03
C GLU A 173 21.91 -8.31 -3.06
N GLY A 174 22.73 -8.54 -2.04
CA GLY A 174 24.10 -8.05 -1.96
C GLY A 174 24.25 -6.67 -1.28
N LYS A 175 25.40 -6.03 -1.55
CA LYS A 175 25.73 -4.74 -0.92
C LYS A 175 25.16 -3.58 -1.73
N ASN A 176 24.67 -2.56 -1.05
CA ASN A 176 24.09 -1.35 -1.66
C ASN A 176 25.02 -0.69 -2.71
N LYS A 177 26.34 -0.79 -2.51
CA LYS A 177 27.35 -0.24 -3.44
C LYS A 177 27.33 -0.97 -4.78
N ASP A 178 27.19 -2.29 -4.76
CA ASP A 178 27.18 -3.12 -5.96
C ASP A 178 25.87 -2.96 -6.73
N TYR A 179 24.75 -2.85 -6.03
CA TYR A 179 23.44 -2.58 -6.60
C TYR A 179 23.38 -1.21 -7.31
N LYS A 180 23.89 -0.15 -6.65
CA LYS A 180 23.96 1.19 -7.27
C LYS A 180 24.89 1.23 -8.49
N LYS A 181 26.00 0.47 -8.47
CA LYS A 181 26.88 0.35 -9.60
C LYS A 181 26.20 -0.33 -10.79
N ALA A 182 25.50 -1.43 -10.56
CA ALA A 182 24.72 -2.12 -11.58
C ALA A 182 23.59 -1.27 -12.18
N LEU A 183 22.92 -0.43 -11.38
CA LEU A 183 21.92 0.52 -11.86
C LEU A 183 22.52 1.62 -12.76
N ASN A 184 23.73 2.07 -12.46
CA ASN A 184 24.42 3.11 -13.24
C ASN A 184 25.04 2.55 -14.53
N GLU A 185 25.41 1.27 -14.53
CA GLU A 185 26.02 0.59 -15.70
C GLU A 185 24.96 -0.03 -16.64
N GLY A 186 23.79 -0.38 -16.11
CA GLY A 186 22.64 -0.93 -16.86
C GLY A 186 21.66 0.15 -17.28
N GLY A 187 22.05 1.04 -18.19
CA GLY A 187 21.21 2.12 -18.71
C GLY A 187 20.03 1.65 -19.57
N GLU A 188 19.05 0.92 -19.00
CA GLU A 188 17.77 0.66 -19.64
C GLU A 188 16.60 1.03 -18.71
N LYS A 189 15.75 1.85 -19.25
CA LYS A 189 14.60 2.52 -18.68
C LYS A 189 13.68 1.54 -17.94
N ARG A 190 13.66 1.57 -16.62
CA ARG A 190 12.49 1.10 -15.87
C ARG A 190 11.36 2.09 -16.13
N VAL A 191 10.26 1.59 -16.67
CA VAL A 191 9.03 2.33 -16.95
C VAL A 191 8.63 3.10 -15.68
N ALA A 192 8.76 4.42 -15.74
CA ALA A 192 8.22 5.30 -14.72
C ALA A 192 6.69 5.13 -14.72
N LEU A 193 6.12 4.77 -13.60
CA LEU A 193 4.68 4.89 -13.37
C LEU A 193 4.30 6.35 -13.67
N PRO A 194 3.25 6.61 -14.43
CA PRO A 194 2.85 7.97 -14.77
C PRO A 194 2.49 8.72 -13.49
N THR A 195 3.31 9.68 -13.13
CA THR A 195 2.96 10.69 -12.12
C THR A 195 1.96 11.62 -12.77
N GLY A 196 0.66 11.32 -12.61
CA GLY A 196 -0.41 12.20 -13.01
C GLY A 196 -0.40 13.48 -12.18
N LYS A 197 0.27 14.52 -12.67
CA LYS A 197 -0.03 15.88 -12.24
C LYS A 197 -1.33 16.30 -12.91
N PRO A 198 -2.35 16.75 -12.17
CA PRO A 198 -3.51 17.35 -12.80
C PRO A 198 -3.08 18.61 -13.54
N ALA A 199 -3.37 18.68 -14.83
CA ALA A 199 -3.21 19.88 -15.62
C ALA A 199 -4.25 20.90 -15.15
N VAL A 200 -3.80 21.95 -14.46
CA VAL A 200 -4.63 23.14 -14.21
C VAL A 200 -4.66 23.91 -15.53
N SER A 201 -5.73 23.80 -16.28
CA SER A 201 -6.00 24.68 -17.41
C SER A 201 -6.52 26.02 -16.88
N SER A 202 -5.70 27.04 -16.94
CA SER A 202 -6.16 28.42 -16.83
C SER A 202 -6.78 28.82 -18.17
N SER A 203 -8.07 28.98 -18.21
CA SER A 203 -8.75 29.76 -19.26
C SER A 203 -9.34 31.01 -18.65
N ARG A 204 -8.97 32.12 -19.26
CA ARG A 204 -9.51 33.46 -19.00
C ARG A 204 -10.97 33.54 -19.37
#